data_803f5f7ea73d364a8a230c35de4dbce3
#
_entry.id   803f5f7ea73d364a8a230c35de4dbce3
#
_cell.length_a   1.000
_cell.length_b   1.000
_cell.length_c   1.000
_cell.angle_alpha   90.00
_cell.angle_beta   90.00
_cell.angle_gamma   90.00
#
_symmetry.space_group_name_H-M   'P 1'
#
loop_
_entity.id
_entity.type
_entity.pdbx_description
1 polymer ?
#
loop_
_entity_poly.entity_id
_entity_poly.type
_entity_poly.pdbx_seq_one_letter_code
_entity_poly.pdbx_strand_id
1 'polypeptide(L)'
;MPMYELFPITQFFKQSAIPRFHGTNRKPRKLEGSCQCGGIEFTLQSQTPVPYQLCACSICRKVGGYSGSVNLGGIADSLEILKGKDLIKKYSGIKDRGTPNEERCSSERNFCSICSTMLWLWDHHWPELIHPFASAIDTELPVPDEMVCVMGGSKPEWVRWPEGKKSVHELYNEDSIEGWHKKHGVFVE
;
A
#
# COMPACT_ATOMS: atom_id res chain seq x y z
N MET A 1 -29.48 9.16 -28.77
CA MET A 1 -28.04 8.90 -28.44
C MET A 1 -27.41 10.22 -27.97
N PRO A 2 -27.09 10.40 -26.70
CA PRO A 2 -26.32 11.58 -26.28
C PRO A 2 -24.86 11.37 -26.58
N MET A 3 -24.27 12.34 -27.30
CA MET A 3 -22.84 12.42 -27.56
C MET A 3 -22.10 12.72 -26.24
N TYR A 4 -21.13 11.86 -25.91
CA TYR A 4 -20.20 12.15 -24.85
C TYR A 4 -19.25 13.26 -25.33
N GLU A 5 -19.35 14.44 -24.72
CA GLU A 5 -18.37 15.51 -24.94
C GLU A 5 -17.01 15.06 -24.42
N LEU A 6 -16.05 14.95 -25.33
CA LEU A 6 -14.65 14.72 -25.02
C LEU A 6 -14.08 15.99 -24.38
N PHE A 7 -13.83 15.95 -23.07
CA PHE A 7 -13.09 16.99 -22.40
C PHE A 7 -11.64 17.01 -22.93
N PRO A 8 -11.09 18.18 -23.28
CA PRO A 8 -9.72 18.26 -23.74
C PRO A 8 -8.75 17.98 -22.59
N ILE A 9 -8.01 16.88 -22.69
CA ILE A 9 -6.88 16.54 -21.80
C ILE A 9 -5.71 17.45 -22.15
N THR A 10 -5.73 18.70 -21.70
CA THR A 10 -4.58 19.59 -21.69
C THR A 10 -4.51 20.36 -20.38
N GLN A 11 -4.30 19.64 -19.29
CA GLN A 11 -3.70 20.25 -18.11
C GLN A 11 -2.24 19.83 -18.04
N PHE A 12 -1.37 20.76 -18.39
CA PHE A 12 0.06 20.69 -18.19
C PHE A 12 0.34 20.42 -16.71
N PHE A 13 0.78 19.21 -16.37
CA PHE A 13 1.40 18.96 -15.09
C PHE A 13 2.68 19.83 -15.03
N LYS A 14 2.63 20.90 -14.26
CA LYS A 14 3.86 21.53 -13.79
C LYS A 14 4.61 20.45 -13.00
N GLN A 15 5.72 19.97 -13.53
CA GLN A 15 6.68 19.21 -12.78
C GLN A 15 7.23 20.10 -11.66
N SER A 16 6.55 20.10 -10.51
CA SER A 16 7.17 20.57 -9.28
C SER A 16 8.33 19.61 -8.98
N ALA A 17 9.50 20.14 -8.68
CA ALA A 17 10.67 19.34 -8.30
C ALA A 17 10.28 18.45 -7.10
N ILE A 18 10.14 17.15 -7.35
CA ILE A 18 9.77 16.17 -6.34
C ILE A 18 10.93 16.14 -5.34
N PRO A 19 10.69 16.38 -4.04
CA PRO A 19 11.77 16.37 -3.06
C PRO A 19 12.39 14.98 -2.98
N ARG A 20 13.67 14.88 -3.36
CA ARG A 20 14.49 13.69 -3.07
C ARG A 20 14.73 13.64 -1.58
N PHE A 21 14.55 12.47 -1.00
CA PHE A 21 14.74 12.24 0.43
C PHE A 21 16.22 12.36 0.83
N HIS A 22 16.67 13.59 1.17
CA HIS A 22 17.99 13.84 1.74
C HIS A 22 17.81 14.62 3.05
N GLY A 23 18.10 14.00 4.19
CA GLY A 23 18.09 14.67 5.48
C GLY A 23 18.15 13.74 6.69
N THR A 24 18.99 14.09 7.66
CA THR A 24 19.37 13.26 8.83
C THR A 24 18.49 13.48 10.08
N ASN A 25 17.47 14.34 10.03
CA ASN A 25 16.60 14.59 11.19
C ASN A 25 15.13 14.40 10.74
N ARG A 26 14.68 13.15 10.66
CA ARG A 26 13.35 12.79 10.16
C ARG A 26 12.40 12.52 11.31
N LYS A 27 11.25 13.15 11.27
CA LYS A 27 10.11 12.83 12.14
C LYS A 27 9.16 11.89 11.39
N PRO A 28 8.37 11.06 12.10
CA PRO A 28 7.28 10.32 11.47
C PRO A 28 6.39 11.28 10.66
N ARG A 29 5.95 10.81 9.51
CA ARG A 29 5.12 11.57 8.59
C ARG A 29 3.65 11.21 8.81
N LYS A 30 2.80 12.21 9.01
CA LYS A 30 1.36 12.00 9.00
C LYS A 30 0.90 11.69 7.57
N LEU A 31 0.18 10.60 7.42
CA LEU A 31 -0.52 10.22 6.21
C LEU A 31 -2.02 10.39 6.44
N GLU A 32 -2.68 11.03 5.49
CA GLU A 32 -4.13 11.16 5.41
C GLU A 32 -4.62 10.25 4.29
N GLY A 33 -5.74 9.59 4.51
CA GLY A 33 -6.30 8.66 3.54
C GLY A 33 -7.81 8.61 3.59
N SER A 34 -8.39 8.17 2.48
CA SER A 34 -9.84 8.05 2.35
C SER A 34 -10.24 6.90 1.43
N CYS A 35 -11.52 6.56 1.44
CA CYS A 35 -12.10 5.68 0.45
C CYS A 35 -12.65 6.48 -0.74
N GLN A 36 -12.75 5.86 -1.90
CA GLN A 36 -13.16 6.49 -3.15
C GLN A 36 -14.51 7.24 -3.07
N CYS A 37 -15.47 6.73 -2.29
CA CYS A 37 -16.76 7.39 -2.13
C CYS A 37 -16.77 8.49 -1.06
N GLY A 38 -15.64 8.76 -0.39
CA GLY A 38 -15.52 9.75 0.69
C GLY A 38 -16.30 9.40 1.97
N GLY A 39 -16.80 8.18 2.10
CA GLY A 39 -17.53 7.71 3.29
C GLY A 39 -16.61 7.43 4.48
N ILE A 40 -15.33 7.11 4.23
CA ILE A 40 -14.32 6.84 5.25
C ILE A 40 -13.16 7.80 5.05
N GLU A 41 -12.69 8.39 6.17
CA GLU A 41 -11.50 9.21 6.26
C GLU A 41 -10.69 8.78 7.48
N PHE A 42 -9.37 8.70 7.34
CA PHE A 42 -8.47 8.27 8.40
C PHE A 42 -7.10 8.96 8.32
N THR A 43 -6.37 8.95 9.43
CA THR A 43 -4.97 9.35 9.47
C THR A 43 -4.15 8.31 10.20
N LEU A 44 -2.86 8.28 9.90
CA LEU A 44 -1.87 7.52 10.65
C LEU A 44 -0.48 8.13 10.52
N GLN A 45 0.44 7.72 11.38
CA GLN A 45 1.85 8.08 11.26
C GLN A 45 2.60 6.97 10.53
N SER A 46 3.47 7.37 9.61
CA SER A 46 4.46 6.51 8.98
C SER A 46 5.84 6.99 9.36
N GLN A 47 6.69 6.11 9.88
CA GLN A 47 8.09 6.43 10.12
C GLN A 47 8.73 6.90 8.81
N THR A 48 8.51 6.12 7.77
CA THR A 48 8.88 6.47 6.39
C THR A 48 7.96 5.66 5.46
N PRO A 49 7.29 6.28 4.47
CA PRO A 49 6.37 5.55 3.60
C PRO A 49 7.06 4.57 2.64
N VAL A 50 8.37 4.67 2.47
CA VAL A 50 9.17 3.69 1.71
C VAL A 50 9.67 2.57 2.63
N PRO A 51 9.97 1.35 2.13
CA PRO A 51 9.83 0.97 0.73
C PRO A 51 8.36 0.81 0.33
N TYR A 52 8.07 1.08 -0.93
CA TYR A 52 6.78 0.71 -1.52
C TYR A 52 6.84 -0.77 -1.86
N GLN A 53 6.13 -1.58 -1.08
CA GLN A 53 6.12 -3.02 -1.23
C GLN A 53 4.98 -3.44 -2.18
N LEU A 54 5.31 -3.71 -3.44
CA LEU A 54 4.36 -4.26 -4.40
C LEU A 54 4.27 -5.77 -4.21
N CYS A 55 3.19 -6.21 -3.57
CA CYS A 55 2.93 -7.63 -3.35
C CYS A 55 2.12 -8.23 -4.49
N ALA A 56 2.70 -9.21 -5.22
CA ALA A 56 2.06 -9.88 -6.35
C ALA A 56 1.38 -11.21 -5.99
N CYS A 57 1.15 -11.52 -4.73
CA CYS A 57 0.44 -12.74 -4.35
C CYS A 57 -1.01 -12.75 -4.91
N SER A 58 -1.60 -13.94 -5.00
CA SER A 58 -2.95 -14.11 -5.55
C SER A 58 -4.01 -13.26 -4.83
N ILE A 59 -3.88 -13.08 -3.51
CA ILE A 59 -4.81 -12.29 -2.71
C ILE A 59 -4.66 -10.80 -3.06
N CYS A 60 -3.43 -10.26 -3.06
CA CYS A 60 -3.17 -8.86 -3.38
C CYS A 60 -3.58 -8.50 -4.81
N ARG A 61 -3.39 -9.41 -5.78
CA ARG A 61 -3.89 -9.20 -7.15
C ARG A 61 -5.42 -9.18 -7.23
N LYS A 62 -6.11 -10.00 -6.43
CA LYS A 62 -7.58 -10.00 -6.41
C LYS A 62 -8.18 -8.74 -5.81
N VAL A 63 -7.52 -8.13 -4.83
CA VAL A 63 -8.03 -6.94 -4.13
C VAL A 63 -7.45 -5.63 -4.66
N GLY A 64 -6.25 -5.64 -5.20
CA GLY A 64 -5.54 -4.44 -5.68
C GLY A 64 -5.48 -4.31 -7.20
N GLY A 65 -5.83 -5.36 -7.95
CA GLY A 65 -5.86 -5.33 -9.42
C GLY A 65 -4.64 -5.93 -10.08
N TYR A 66 -4.30 -5.46 -11.27
CA TYR A 66 -3.41 -6.07 -12.26
C TYR A 66 -2.09 -6.64 -11.71
N SER A 67 -1.28 -5.87 -11.04
CA SER A 67 0.05 -6.30 -10.56
C SER A 67 0.08 -6.64 -9.06
N GLY A 68 -1.03 -6.41 -8.34
CA GLY A 68 -1.10 -6.61 -6.90
C GLY A 68 -1.43 -5.33 -6.15
N SER A 69 -0.94 -5.23 -4.91
CA SER A 69 -1.17 -4.07 -4.04
C SER A 69 0.15 -3.48 -3.60
N VAL A 70 0.25 -2.15 -3.61
CA VAL A 70 1.36 -1.43 -3.00
C VAL A 70 1.01 -1.16 -1.54
N ASN A 71 1.81 -1.72 -0.64
CA ASN A 71 1.65 -1.58 0.80
C ASN A 71 2.76 -0.68 1.35
N LEU A 72 2.39 0.25 2.22
CA LEU A 72 3.30 1.15 2.92
C LEU A 72 3.53 0.68 4.35
N GLY A 73 4.54 1.21 5.03
CA GLY A 73 4.74 1.03 6.46
C GLY A 73 4.05 2.13 7.25
N GLY A 74 3.37 1.76 8.34
CA GLY A 74 2.75 2.69 9.28
C GLY A 74 2.76 2.16 10.71
N ILE A 75 2.51 3.04 11.67
CA ILE A 75 2.46 2.75 13.10
C ILE A 75 1.00 2.49 13.48
N ALA A 76 0.69 1.27 13.93
CA ALA A 76 -0.70 0.84 14.16
C ALA A 76 -1.43 1.70 15.20
N ASP A 77 -0.78 2.01 16.33
CA ASP A 77 -1.35 2.79 17.43
C ASP A 77 -1.65 4.25 17.05
N SER A 78 -1.11 4.71 15.93
CA SER A 78 -1.34 6.08 15.42
C SER A 78 -2.55 6.17 14.50
N LEU A 79 -3.21 5.06 14.18
CA LEU A 79 -4.39 5.06 13.31
C LEU A 79 -5.56 5.76 14.00
N GLU A 80 -6.05 6.81 13.38
CA GLU A 80 -7.24 7.54 13.80
C GLU A 80 -8.28 7.53 12.67
N ILE A 81 -9.47 7.05 12.98
CA ILE A 81 -10.61 7.08 12.05
C ILE A 81 -11.39 8.37 12.28
N LEU A 82 -11.30 9.27 11.31
CA LEU A 82 -11.95 10.58 11.37
C LEU A 82 -13.43 10.51 10.99
N LYS A 83 -13.78 9.56 10.09
CA LYS A 83 -15.14 9.41 9.57
C LYS A 83 -15.43 7.97 9.16
N GLY A 84 -16.67 7.53 9.30
CA GLY A 84 -17.20 6.29 8.71
C GLY A 84 -16.66 5.00 9.32
N LYS A 85 -16.35 4.97 10.61
CA LYS A 85 -15.84 3.78 11.30
C LYS A 85 -16.75 2.54 11.11
N ASP A 86 -18.05 2.73 11.10
CA ASP A 86 -19.06 1.69 10.91
C ASP A 86 -19.11 1.11 9.48
N LEU A 87 -18.59 1.86 8.50
CA LEU A 87 -18.47 1.45 7.10
C LEU A 87 -17.26 0.55 6.85
N ILE A 88 -16.35 0.44 7.80
CA ILE A 88 -15.15 -0.39 7.67
C ILE A 88 -15.53 -1.86 7.90
N LYS A 89 -15.20 -2.70 6.92
CA LYS A 89 -15.33 -4.16 7.00
C LYS A 89 -13.95 -4.81 6.89
N LYS A 90 -13.85 -6.03 7.40
CA LYS A 90 -12.62 -6.81 7.43
C LYS A 90 -12.76 -8.09 6.62
N TYR A 91 -11.69 -8.49 5.98
CA TYR A 91 -11.55 -9.74 5.26
C TYR A 91 -10.18 -10.36 5.50
N SER A 92 -10.15 -11.61 5.94
CA SER A 92 -8.92 -12.41 5.97
C SER A 92 -8.81 -13.25 4.71
N GLY A 93 -7.72 -13.09 3.99
CA GLY A 93 -7.47 -13.81 2.74
C GLY A 93 -7.39 -15.32 2.94
N ILE A 94 -7.50 -16.06 1.86
CA ILE A 94 -7.31 -17.51 1.85
C ILE A 94 -6.09 -17.80 0.97
N LYS A 95 -5.04 -18.31 1.60
CA LYS A 95 -3.83 -18.80 0.94
C LYS A 95 -4.11 -20.17 0.34
N ASP A 96 -3.51 -20.45 -0.80
CA ASP A 96 -3.58 -21.76 -1.49
C ASP A 96 -5.01 -22.29 -1.67
N ARG A 97 -5.94 -21.36 -1.93
CA ARG A 97 -7.38 -21.64 -2.03
C ARG A 97 -7.69 -22.75 -3.02
N GLY A 98 -8.50 -23.70 -2.59
CA GLY A 98 -8.92 -24.85 -3.40
C GLY A 98 -7.88 -25.97 -3.48
N THR A 99 -6.84 -25.94 -2.66
CA THR A 99 -5.84 -27.00 -2.53
C THR A 99 -5.90 -27.63 -1.14
N PRO A 100 -5.23 -28.80 -0.93
CA PRO A 100 -5.12 -29.40 0.40
C PRO A 100 -4.39 -28.52 1.43
N ASN A 101 -3.65 -27.51 0.98
CA ASN A 101 -2.91 -26.58 1.82
C ASN A 101 -3.65 -25.24 2.02
N GLU A 102 -4.96 -25.23 1.78
CA GLU A 102 -5.78 -24.04 1.97
C GLU A 102 -5.72 -23.58 3.43
N GLU A 103 -5.37 -22.32 3.63
CA GLU A 103 -5.24 -21.72 4.95
C GLU A 103 -5.81 -20.29 4.94
N ARG A 104 -6.57 -19.93 5.99
CA ARG A 104 -6.99 -18.56 6.22
C ARG A 104 -5.84 -17.75 6.81
N CYS A 105 -5.49 -16.65 6.14
CA CYS A 105 -4.45 -15.75 6.63
C CYS A 105 -4.86 -15.10 7.96
N SER A 106 -3.86 -14.86 8.83
CA SER A 106 -4.02 -14.06 10.05
C SER A 106 -4.28 -12.58 9.74
N SER A 107 -3.73 -12.09 8.62
CA SER A 107 -3.82 -10.70 8.22
C SER A 107 -5.24 -10.28 7.82
N GLU A 108 -5.66 -9.15 8.39
CA GLU A 108 -6.95 -8.52 8.15
C GLU A 108 -6.82 -7.40 7.12
N ARG A 109 -7.58 -7.48 6.04
CA ARG A 109 -7.74 -6.41 5.05
C ARG A 109 -8.96 -5.59 5.40
N ASN A 110 -8.75 -4.31 5.68
CA ASN A 110 -9.79 -3.38 6.02
C ASN A 110 -10.23 -2.61 4.77
N PHE A 111 -11.52 -2.55 4.51
CA PHE A 111 -12.06 -1.96 3.28
C PHE A 111 -13.40 -1.25 3.53
N CYS A 112 -13.75 -0.36 2.61
CA CYS A 112 -15.04 0.33 2.64
C CYS A 112 -16.16 -0.60 2.16
N SER A 113 -17.21 -0.75 2.98
CA SER A 113 -18.37 -1.60 2.63
C SER A 113 -19.25 -1.03 1.51
N ILE A 114 -19.09 0.26 1.18
CA ILE A 114 -19.87 0.93 0.14
C ILE A 114 -19.17 0.85 -1.22
N CYS A 115 -17.89 1.24 -1.32
CA CYS A 115 -17.17 1.32 -2.59
C CYS A 115 -16.04 0.30 -2.74
N SER A 116 -15.86 -0.58 -1.76
CA SER A 116 -14.84 -1.64 -1.75
C SER A 116 -13.39 -1.16 -1.80
N THR A 117 -13.13 0.14 -1.60
CA THR A 117 -11.74 0.64 -1.51
C THR A 117 -11.01 -0.07 -0.39
N MET A 118 -9.88 -0.69 -0.71
CA MET A 118 -8.97 -1.29 0.27
C MET A 118 -8.20 -0.17 0.96
N LEU A 119 -8.24 -0.15 2.29
CA LEU A 119 -7.69 0.93 3.12
C LEU A 119 -6.33 0.56 3.69
N TRP A 120 -6.28 -0.51 4.48
CA TRP A 120 -5.04 -1.01 5.08
C TRP A 120 -5.14 -2.51 5.38
N LEU A 121 -3.96 -3.11 5.58
CA LEU A 121 -3.79 -4.45 6.11
C LEU A 121 -3.19 -4.35 7.52
N TRP A 122 -3.63 -5.20 8.44
CA TRP A 122 -3.08 -5.37 9.78
C TRP A 122 -2.97 -6.86 10.11
N ASP A 123 -1.98 -7.24 10.93
CA ASP A 123 -1.79 -8.62 11.36
C ASP A 123 -1.41 -8.66 12.84
N HIS A 124 -2.06 -9.54 13.61
CA HIS A 124 -1.80 -9.67 15.04
C HIS A 124 -0.41 -10.25 15.37
N HIS A 125 0.31 -10.81 14.40
CA HIS A 125 1.70 -11.23 14.59
C HIS A 125 2.69 -10.05 14.61
N TRP A 126 2.27 -8.89 14.06
CA TRP A 126 3.02 -7.63 14.07
C TRP A 126 2.06 -6.49 14.46
N PRO A 127 1.55 -6.51 15.71
CA PRO A 127 0.46 -5.63 16.13
C PRO A 127 0.84 -4.15 16.09
N GLU A 128 2.13 -3.83 16.19
CA GLU A 128 2.68 -2.47 16.13
C GLU A 128 2.68 -1.87 14.71
N LEU A 129 2.55 -2.73 13.68
CA LEU A 129 2.59 -2.32 12.29
C LEU A 129 1.19 -2.28 11.67
N ILE A 130 0.98 -1.30 10.81
CA ILE A 130 -0.15 -1.22 9.91
C ILE A 130 0.36 -0.96 8.50
N HIS A 131 -0.28 -1.55 7.50
CA HIS A 131 0.15 -1.43 6.11
C HIS A 131 -0.96 -0.76 5.28
N PRO A 132 -1.00 0.59 5.22
CA PRO A 132 -1.96 1.25 4.35
C PRO A 132 -1.66 0.93 2.89
N PHE A 133 -2.72 0.74 2.11
CA PHE A 133 -2.62 0.65 0.67
C PHE A 133 -2.27 2.04 0.13
N ALA A 134 -1.21 2.15 -0.68
CA ALA A 134 -0.79 3.43 -1.25
C ALA A 134 -1.93 4.12 -2.03
N SER A 135 -2.81 3.33 -2.65
CA SER A 135 -3.98 3.80 -3.39
C SER A 135 -5.09 4.42 -2.51
N ALA A 136 -5.03 4.25 -1.19
CA ALA A 136 -5.98 4.85 -0.24
C ALA A 136 -5.39 6.06 0.49
N ILE A 137 -4.17 6.47 0.17
CA ILE A 137 -3.50 7.62 0.77
C ILE A 137 -3.68 8.84 -0.12
N ASP A 138 -4.21 9.91 0.46
CA ASP A 138 -4.46 11.19 -0.20
C ASP A 138 -3.28 12.15 -0.04
N THR A 139 -2.47 11.99 1.02
CA THR A 139 -1.22 12.72 1.18
C THR A 139 -0.29 12.42 0.00
N GLU A 140 0.29 13.45 -0.61
CA GLU A 140 1.25 13.29 -1.69
C GLU A 140 2.40 12.38 -1.24
N LEU A 141 2.52 11.23 -1.89
CA LEU A 141 3.55 10.25 -1.61
C LEU A 141 4.81 10.53 -2.45
N PRO A 142 6.02 10.39 -1.88
CA PRO A 142 7.24 10.60 -2.65
C PRO A 142 7.40 9.51 -3.71
N VAL A 143 8.04 9.86 -4.82
CA VAL A 143 8.49 8.84 -5.78
C VAL A 143 9.63 8.06 -5.12
N PRO A 144 9.50 6.73 -4.99
CA PRO A 144 10.54 5.92 -4.39
C PRO A 144 11.73 5.79 -5.34
N ASP A 145 12.95 5.76 -4.80
CA ASP A 145 14.16 5.50 -5.61
C ASP A 145 14.14 4.09 -6.21
N GLU A 146 13.51 3.15 -5.51
CA GLU A 146 13.27 1.78 -5.98
C GLU A 146 11.97 1.21 -5.41
N MET A 147 11.37 0.28 -6.14
CA MET A 147 10.25 -0.53 -5.68
C MET A 147 10.75 -1.85 -5.08
N VAL A 148 10.14 -2.30 -4.00
CA VAL A 148 10.36 -3.65 -3.46
C VAL A 148 9.21 -4.54 -3.92
N CYS A 149 9.49 -5.46 -4.84
CA CYS A 149 8.51 -6.38 -5.42
C CYS A 149 8.60 -7.72 -4.71
N VAL A 150 7.52 -8.14 -4.05
CA VAL A 150 7.48 -9.38 -3.25
C VAL A 150 6.44 -10.36 -3.78
N MET A 151 6.58 -11.63 -3.40
CA MET A 151 5.74 -12.74 -3.84
C MET A 151 5.77 -12.97 -5.36
N GLY A 152 6.97 -12.82 -5.94
CA GLY A 152 7.22 -13.02 -7.38
C GLY A 152 6.88 -14.42 -7.85
N GLY A 153 7.13 -15.44 -7.03
CA GLY A 153 6.77 -16.83 -7.31
C GLY A 153 5.28 -17.08 -7.51
N SER A 154 4.43 -16.20 -6.98
CA SER A 154 2.97 -16.25 -7.20
C SER A 154 2.51 -15.44 -8.40
N LYS A 155 3.41 -14.71 -9.06
CA LYS A 155 3.09 -13.82 -10.18
C LYS A 155 2.91 -14.61 -11.48
N PRO A 156 1.75 -14.55 -12.15
CA PRO A 156 1.60 -15.16 -13.46
C PRO A 156 2.40 -14.39 -14.53
N GLU A 157 2.77 -15.08 -15.62
CA GLU A 157 3.64 -14.51 -16.66
C GLU A 157 3.08 -13.27 -17.35
N TRP A 158 1.76 -13.14 -17.46
CA TRP A 158 1.11 -11.98 -18.07
C TRP A 158 1.18 -10.71 -17.22
N VAL A 159 1.48 -10.81 -15.91
CA VAL A 159 1.73 -9.66 -15.04
C VAL A 159 3.16 -9.16 -15.26
N ARG A 160 3.33 -7.87 -15.49
CA ARG A 160 4.63 -7.22 -15.61
C ARG A 160 4.95 -6.44 -14.36
N TRP A 161 6.19 -6.49 -13.91
CA TRP A 161 6.68 -5.57 -12.89
C TRP A 161 6.73 -4.14 -13.43
N PRO A 162 6.55 -3.11 -12.59
CA PRO A 162 6.72 -1.72 -13.03
C PRO A 162 8.13 -1.49 -13.60
N GLU A 163 8.25 -0.54 -14.50
CA GLU A 163 9.55 -0.10 -14.98
C GLU A 163 10.35 0.61 -13.88
N GLY A 164 11.64 0.87 -14.12
CA GLY A 164 12.53 1.53 -13.18
C GLY A 164 13.24 0.57 -12.22
N LYS A 165 13.99 1.15 -11.27
CA LYS A 165 14.78 0.41 -10.30
C LYS A 165 13.86 -0.36 -9.34
N LYS A 166 14.14 -1.62 -9.14
CA LYS A 166 13.39 -2.49 -8.24
C LYS A 166 14.23 -3.65 -7.74
N SER A 167 13.94 -4.12 -6.53
CA SER A 167 14.33 -5.44 -6.04
C SER A 167 13.14 -6.40 -6.20
N VAL A 168 13.41 -7.63 -6.60
CA VAL A 168 12.37 -8.65 -6.83
C VAL A 168 12.67 -9.88 -5.99
N HIS A 169 11.70 -10.31 -5.20
CA HIS A 169 11.81 -11.44 -4.29
C HIS A 169 10.72 -12.47 -4.60
N GLU A 170 11.11 -13.75 -4.65
CA GLU A 170 10.19 -14.88 -4.88
C GLU A 170 9.13 -14.99 -3.78
N LEU A 171 9.51 -14.70 -2.53
CA LEU A 171 8.63 -14.60 -1.36
C LEU A 171 8.65 -13.17 -0.82
N TYR A 172 9.03 -13.00 0.43
CA TYR A 172 9.22 -11.69 1.06
C TYR A 172 10.68 -11.25 0.97
N ASN A 173 10.93 -9.97 1.18
CA ASN A 173 12.28 -9.47 1.40
C ASN A 173 12.86 -10.10 2.69
N GLU A 174 14.18 -10.32 2.72
CA GLU A 174 14.89 -10.83 3.90
C GLU A 174 14.96 -9.77 5.01
N ASP A 175 15.05 -8.49 4.63
CA ASP A 175 15.07 -7.38 5.57
C ASP A 175 13.64 -7.10 6.11
N SER A 176 13.52 -6.89 7.43
CA SER A 176 12.34 -6.23 7.98
C SER A 176 12.23 -4.79 7.45
N ILE A 177 11.08 -4.14 7.60
CA ILE A 177 10.91 -2.72 7.21
C ILE A 177 11.94 -1.85 7.94
N GLU A 178 12.14 -2.07 9.24
CA GLU A 178 13.15 -1.36 10.03
C GLU A 178 14.58 -1.63 9.52
N GLY A 179 14.91 -2.90 9.25
CA GLY A 179 16.20 -3.29 8.69
C GLY A 179 16.46 -2.62 7.34
N TRP A 180 15.45 -2.61 6.47
CA TRP A 180 15.51 -1.91 5.19
C TRP A 180 15.74 -0.40 5.38
N HIS A 181 15.01 0.24 6.31
CA HIS A 181 15.19 1.67 6.63
C HIS A 181 16.62 1.98 7.08
N LYS A 182 17.18 1.17 7.99
CA LYS A 182 18.55 1.33 8.49
C LYS A 182 19.57 1.19 7.36
N LYS A 183 19.43 0.16 6.53
CA LYS A 183 20.29 -0.13 5.38
C LYS A 183 20.31 1.00 4.35
N HIS A 184 19.17 1.68 4.15
CA HIS A 184 19.03 2.78 3.19
C HIS A 184 19.15 4.17 3.80
N GLY A 185 19.51 4.27 5.10
CA GLY A 185 19.71 5.56 5.78
C GLY A 185 18.44 6.41 5.89
N VAL A 186 17.27 5.75 5.93
CA VAL A 186 15.95 6.41 6.03
C VAL A 186 15.21 6.04 7.32
N PHE A 187 15.88 5.41 8.25
CA PHE A 187 15.32 5.08 9.55
C PHE A 187 14.94 6.34 10.33
N VAL A 188 13.80 6.29 11.00
CA VAL A 188 13.24 7.33 11.87
C VAL A 188 13.00 6.69 13.22
N GLU A 189 13.53 7.29 14.30
CA GLU A 189 13.32 6.86 15.69
C GLU A 189 11.92 7.19 16.19
#